data_4a26f5f655cea86707267f6c2e8773c2
#
_entry.id   4a26f5f655cea86707267f6c2e8773c2
#
_cell.length_a   1.000
_cell.length_b   1.000
_cell.length_c   1.000
_cell.angle_alpha   90.00
_cell.angle_beta   90.00
_cell.angle_gamma   90.00
#
_symmetry.space_group_name_H-M   'P 1'
#
loop_
_entity.id
_entity.type
_entity.pdbx_description
1 polymer ?
#
loop_
_entity_poly.entity_id
_entity_poly.type
_entity_poly.pdbx_seq_one_letter_code
_entity_poly.pdbx_strand_id
1 'polypeptide(L)'
;MKLFSDWRRISGGGLVGLLAIVLIGCAGPGRQRPADRVRVVTAEQLHGCTNVGFAHVSVVDKLQQLQQVDGALAEKLVSLAGNSAAQLGGNAIVEMTNIVDGSQSFAVFKCP
;
A
#
# COMPACT_ATOMS: atom_id res chain seq x y z
N MET A 1 -17.73 45.64 -25.91
CA MET A 1 -16.27 45.50 -25.94
C MET A 1 -15.68 45.47 -24.53
N LYS A 2 -15.96 46.46 -23.74
CA LYS A 2 -15.40 46.49 -22.39
C LYS A 2 -15.92 45.38 -21.50
N LEU A 3 -17.19 45.07 -21.58
CA LEU A 3 -17.76 43.98 -20.79
C LEU A 3 -17.12 42.64 -21.16
N PHE A 4 -16.85 42.48 -22.41
CA PHE A 4 -16.24 41.26 -22.89
C PHE A 4 -14.81 41.09 -22.34
N SER A 5 -14.04 42.19 -22.30
CA SER A 5 -12.69 42.16 -21.74
C SER A 5 -12.68 41.83 -20.27
N ASP A 6 -13.61 42.47 -19.52
CA ASP A 6 -13.70 42.24 -18.09
C ASP A 6 -14.09 40.81 -17.78
N TRP A 7 -15.00 40.27 -18.57
CA TRP A 7 -15.44 38.91 -18.38
C TRP A 7 -14.27 37.92 -18.58
N ARG A 8 -13.43 38.18 -19.57
CA ARG A 8 -12.27 37.30 -19.80
C ARG A 8 -11.29 37.35 -18.64
N ARG A 9 -11.06 38.52 -18.09
CA ARG A 9 -10.14 38.65 -16.97
C ARG A 9 -10.64 37.89 -15.76
N ILE A 10 -11.91 38.02 -15.45
CA ILE A 10 -12.49 37.34 -14.30
C ILE A 10 -12.46 35.84 -14.46
N SER A 11 -12.90 35.33 -15.59
CA SER A 11 -12.97 33.88 -15.79
C SER A 11 -11.60 33.25 -15.90
N GLY A 12 -10.66 33.92 -16.57
CA GLY A 12 -9.34 33.36 -16.79
C GLY A 12 -8.50 33.25 -15.53
N GLY A 13 -8.52 34.30 -14.72
CA GLY A 13 -7.69 34.34 -13.51
C GLY A 13 -8.16 33.40 -12.40
N GLY A 14 -9.45 33.48 -12.09
CA GLY A 14 -9.98 32.75 -10.96
C GLY A 14 -10.11 31.26 -11.19
N LEU A 15 -10.68 30.89 -12.32
CA LEU A 15 -10.94 29.48 -12.60
C LEU A 15 -9.65 28.68 -12.82
N VAL A 16 -8.71 29.25 -13.53
CA VAL A 16 -7.44 28.57 -13.81
C VAL A 16 -6.68 28.33 -12.50
N GLY A 17 -6.67 29.33 -11.62
CA GLY A 17 -5.99 29.19 -10.34
C GLY A 17 -6.60 28.09 -9.47
N LEU A 18 -7.93 28.04 -9.41
CA LEU A 18 -8.62 27.02 -8.64
C LEU A 18 -8.38 25.64 -9.18
N LEU A 19 -8.44 25.48 -10.50
CA LEU A 19 -8.19 24.19 -11.13
C LEU A 19 -6.77 23.71 -10.86
N ALA A 20 -5.80 24.59 -10.91
CA ALA A 20 -4.42 24.22 -10.65
C ALA A 20 -4.25 23.71 -9.22
N ILE A 21 -4.86 24.37 -8.26
CA ILE A 21 -4.78 23.94 -6.86
C ILE A 21 -5.41 22.58 -6.67
N VAL A 22 -6.57 22.35 -7.27
CA VAL A 22 -7.24 21.04 -7.16
C VAL A 22 -6.39 19.92 -7.78
N LEU A 23 -5.80 20.16 -8.93
CA LEU A 23 -4.95 19.18 -9.58
C LEU A 23 -3.74 18.82 -8.74
N ILE A 24 -3.10 19.80 -8.13
CA ILE A 24 -1.96 19.56 -7.25
C ILE A 24 -2.40 18.73 -6.06
N GLY A 25 -3.55 19.01 -5.48
CA GLY A 25 -4.07 18.25 -4.36
C GLY A 25 -4.37 16.80 -4.72
N CYS A 26 -4.92 16.56 -5.91
CA CYS A 26 -5.23 15.20 -6.36
C CYS A 26 -3.99 14.42 -6.75
N ALA A 27 -2.98 15.07 -7.28
CA ALA A 27 -1.75 14.45 -7.74
C ALA A 27 -0.65 14.47 -6.70
N GLY A 28 -0.96 14.82 -5.46
CA GLY A 28 0.04 14.93 -4.41
C GLY A 28 0.87 13.67 -4.24
N PRO A 29 2.19 13.81 -4.12
CA PRO A 29 3.07 12.67 -3.84
C PRO A 29 2.83 12.18 -2.41
N GLY A 30 3.20 10.95 -2.12
CA GLY A 30 3.10 10.42 -0.78
C GLY A 30 1.95 9.46 -0.54
N ARG A 31 1.22 9.10 -1.57
CA ARG A 31 0.25 8.01 -1.45
C ARG A 31 1.01 6.69 -1.38
N GLN A 32 1.15 6.19 -0.20
CA GLN A 32 1.72 4.86 0.00
C GLN A 32 0.62 3.82 -0.08
N ARG A 33 0.93 2.69 -0.69
CA ARG A 33 0.03 1.54 -0.65
C ARG A 33 -0.07 1.07 0.80
N PRO A 34 -1.22 0.52 1.21
CA PRO A 34 -1.36 -0.01 2.57
C PRO A 34 -0.23 -0.99 2.94
N ALA A 35 0.19 -1.84 2.01
CA ALA A 35 1.26 -2.81 2.25
C ALA A 35 2.60 -2.14 2.56
N ASP A 36 2.86 -0.95 2.06
CA ASP A 36 4.13 -0.26 2.27
C ASP A 36 4.30 0.22 3.71
N ARG A 37 3.22 0.29 4.47
CA ARG A 37 3.23 0.67 5.88
C ARG A 37 3.44 -0.52 6.80
N VAL A 38 3.44 -1.71 6.26
CA VAL A 38 3.57 -2.95 7.02
C VAL A 38 4.98 -3.48 6.82
N ARG A 39 5.67 -3.79 7.91
CA ARG A 39 7.05 -4.28 7.88
C ARG A 39 7.10 -5.75 8.24
N VAL A 40 7.98 -6.49 7.57
CA VAL A 40 8.29 -7.85 7.96
C VAL A 40 9.30 -7.78 9.09
N VAL A 41 8.96 -8.38 10.22
CA VAL A 41 9.81 -8.38 11.41
C VAL A 41 10.01 -9.79 11.92
N THR A 42 10.99 -9.96 12.83
CA THR A 42 11.20 -11.22 13.51
C THR A 42 10.48 -11.22 14.87
N ALA A 43 10.37 -12.40 15.48
CA ALA A 43 9.70 -12.52 16.78
C ALA A 43 10.39 -11.66 17.84
N GLU A 44 11.69 -11.47 17.76
CA GLU A 44 12.44 -10.67 18.73
C GLU A 44 12.13 -9.19 18.64
N GLN A 45 11.59 -8.75 17.50
CA GLN A 45 11.28 -7.34 17.26
C GLN A 45 9.86 -6.95 17.68
N LEU A 46 9.14 -7.86 18.34
CA LEU A 46 7.72 -7.66 18.66
C LEU A 46 7.48 -7.03 20.04
N HIS A 47 8.44 -6.33 20.60
CA HIS A 47 8.26 -5.69 21.91
C HIS A 47 7.14 -4.67 21.89
N GLY A 48 6.17 -4.83 22.75
CA GLY A 48 5.03 -3.93 22.84
C GLY A 48 4.01 -4.07 21.73
N CYS A 49 4.17 -5.07 20.85
CA CYS A 49 3.25 -5.31 19.74
C CYS A 49 2.10 -6.20 20.19
N THR A 50 0.93 -5.97 19.60
CA THR A 50 -0.28 -6.75 19.88
C THR A 50 -0.66 -7.56 18.65
N ASN A 51 -0.91 -8.85 18.82
CA ASN A 51 -1.41 -9.68 17.72
C ASN A 51 -2.84 -9.27 17.37
N VAL A 52 -3.08 -8.97 16.10
CA VAL A 52 -4.41 -8.56 15.62
C VAL A 52 -5.00 -9.57 14.64
N GLY A 53 -4.28 -10.64 14.33
CA GLY A 53 -4.81 -11.68 13.47
C GLY A 53 -3.71 -12.40 12.73
N PHE A 54 -4.12 -13.10 11.67
CA PHE A 54 -3.23 -13.86 10.82
C PHE A 54 -3.60 -13.59 9.37
N ALA A 55 -2.61 -13.70 8.48
CA ALA A 55 -2.82 -13.58 7.05
C ALA A 55 -2.31 -14.84 6.36
N HIS A 56 -3.18 -15.52 5.64
CA HIS A 56 -2.80 -16.64 4.79
C HIS A 56 -2.93 -16.19 3.35
N VAL A 57 -1.83 -16.21 2.61
CA VAL A 57 -1.79 -15.68 1.25
C VAL A 57 -1.26 -16.72 0.28
N SER A 58 -1.72 -16.64 -0.96
CA SER A 58 -1.28 -17.57 -1.99
C SER A 58 -1.33 -16.92 -3.37
N VAL A 59 -0.48 -17.39 -4.28
CA VAL A 59 -0.38 -16.90 -5.65
C VAL A 59 -0.38 -18.06 -6.65
N VAL A 60 -1.29 -18.99 -6.47
CA VAL A 60 -1.33 -20.23 -7.24
C VAL A 60 -1.38 -19.99 -8.74
N ASP A 61 -2.15 -18.97 -9.16
CA ASP A 61 -2.40 -18.70 -10.58
C ASP A 61 -1.15 -18.30 -11.35
N LYS A 62 -0.19 -17.68 -10.68
CA LYS A 62 1.02 -17.13 -11.33
C LYS A 62 2.29 -17.79 -10.81
N LEU A 63 2.15 -18.93 -10.15
CA LEU A 63 3.25 -19.56 -9.46
C LEU A 63 4.44 -19.85 -10.38
N GLN A 64 4.20 -20.38 -11.55
CA GLN A 64 5.27 -20.74 -12.48
C GLN A 64 6.04 -19.52 -12.95
N GLN A 65 5.34 -18.43 -13.23
CA GLN A 65 5.99 -17.20 -13.68
C GLN A 65 6.85 -16.59 -12.58
N LEU A 66 6.36 -16.61 -11.36
CA LEU A 66 7.05 -16.00 -10.22
C LEU A 66 8.25 -16.82 -9.77
N GLN A 67 8.20 -18.14 -9.92
CA GLN A 67 9.31 -19.01 -9.56
C GLN A 67 10.52 -18.85 -10.46
N GLN A 68 10.33 -18.33 -11.66
CA GLN A 68 11.42 -18.11 -12.61
C GLN A 68 12.27 -16.88 -12.27
N VAL A 69 11.77 -16.01 -11.39
CA VAL A 69 12.46 -14.79 -10.98
C VAL A 69 12.81 -14.89 -9.51
N ASP A 70 14.10 -14.79 -9.18
CA ASP A 70 14.57 -14.87 -7.80
C ASP A 70 13.85 -13.86 -6.90
N GLY A 71 13.26 -14.38 -5.84
CA GLY A 71 12.61 -13.54 -4.84
C GLY A 71 11.24 -12.99 -5.22
N ALA A 72 10.82 -13.14 -6.46
CA ALA A 72 9.55 -12.56 -6.90
C ALA A 72 8.35 -13.16 -6.18
N LEU A 73 8.38 -14.48 -5.95
CA LEU A 73 7.30 -15.15 -5.22
C LEU A 73 7.23 -14.67 -3.77
N ALA A 74 8.37 -14.62 -3.09
CA ALA A 74 8.41 -14.14 -1.71
C ALA A 74 7.94 -12.71 -1.60
N GLU A 75 8.38 -11.83 -2.49
CA GLU A 75 7.95 -10.43 -2.51
C GLU A 75 6.45 -10.31 -2.73
N LYS A 76 5.90 -11.10 -3.64
CA LYS A 76 4.46 -11.07 -3.91
C LYS A 76 3.66 -11.52 -2.70
N LEU A 77 4.09 -12.56 -2.02
CA LEU A 77 3.42 -13.05 -0.82
C LEU A 77 3.48 -12.03 0.31
N VAL A 78 4.63 -11.38 0.50
CA VAL A 78 4.77 -10.31 1.50
C VAL A 78 3.83 -9.14 1.16
N SER A 79 3.72 -8.77 -0.10
CA SER A 79 2.83 -7.70 -0.52
C SER A 79 1.37 -8.02 -0.22
N LEU A 80 0.94 -9.25 -0.52
CA LEU A 80 -0.42 -9.70 -0.23
C LEU A 80 -0.68 -9.73 1.28
N ALA A 81 0.29 -10.23 2.04
CA ALA A 81 0.18 -10.27 3.50
C ALA A 81 0.12 -8.86 4.08
N GLY A 82 0.91 -7.93 3.55
CA GLY A 82 0.88 -6.54 3.97
C GLY A 82 -0.48 -5.88 3.74
N ASN A 83 -1.11 -6.16 2.60
CA ASN A 83 -2.46 -5.66 2.33
C ASN A 83 -3.47 -6.21 3.35
N SER A 84 -3.40 -7.51 3.63
CA SER A 84 -4.28 -8.13 4.63
C SER A 84 -4.02 -7.56 6.02
N ALA A 85 -2.75 -7.38 6.38
CA ALA A 85 -2.39 -6.81 7.67
C ALA A 85 -2.93 -5.40 7.86
N ALA A 86 -2.84 -4.58 6.82
CA ALA A 86 -3.36 -3.22 6.87
C ALA A 86 -4.87 -3.21 7.11
N GLN A 87 -5.59 -4.14 6.50
CA GLN A 87 -7.04 -4.28 6.72
C GLN A 87 -7.37 -4.68 8.16
N LEU A 88 -6.49 -5.43 8.80
CA LEU A 88 -6.64 -5.82 10.20
C LEU A 88 -6.16 -4.74 11.18
N GLY A 89 -5.65 -3.63 10.66
CA GLY A 89 -5.11 -2.57 11.50
C GLY A 89 -3.70 -2.82 11.98
N GLY A 90 -2.99 -3.80 11.40
CA GLY A 90 -1.63 -4.13 11.76
C GLY A 90 -0.60 -3.31 10.98
N ASN A 91 0.62 -3.25 11.52
CA ASN A 91 1.74 -2.59 10.88
C ASN A 91 3.01 -3.44 10.86
N ALA A 92 2.92 -4.68 11.33
CA ALA A 92 4.03 -5.63 11.31
C ALA A 92 3.51 -7.03 11.02
N ILE A 93 4.31 -7.81 10.29
CA ILE A 93 3.99 -9.21 10.01
C ILE A 93 5.21 -10.07 10.29
N VAL A 94 4.96 -11.29 10.76
CA VAL A 94 5.98 -12.29 11.04
C VAL A 94 5.66 -13.54 10.25
N GLU A 95 6.64 -14.06 9.52
CA GLU A 95 6.48 -15.31 8.79
C GLU A 95 6.26 -16.46 9.75
N MET A 96 5.15 -17.16 9.58
CA MET A 96 4.80 -18.33 10.42
C MET A 96 5.20 -19.63 9.77
N THR A 97 5.16 -19.69 8.46
CA THR A 97 5.48 -20.90 7.69
C THR A 97 6.43 -20.58 6.57
N ASN A 98 7.08 -21.61 6.04
CA ASN A 98 7.79 -21.49 4.78
C ASN A 98 6.79 -21.37 3.64
N ILE A 99 7.29 -20.97 2.48
CA ILE A 99 6.48 -20.92 1.28
C ILE A 99 6.28 -22.36 0.78
N VAL A 100 5.02 -22.79 0.69
CA VAL A 100 4.66 -24.12 0.20
C VAL A 100 3.59 -23.96 -0.87
N ASP A 101 3.89 -24.47 -2.07
CA ASP A 101 2.95 -24.42 -3.22
C ASP A 101 2.38 -23.02 -3.46
N GLY A 102 3.23 -22.01 -3.35
CA GLY A 102 2.83 -20.62 -3.57
C GLY A 102 2.01 -20.01 -2.47
N SER A 103 1.98 -20.63 -1.29
CA SER A 103 1.22 -20.15 -0.13
C SER A 103 2.12 -19.94 1.06
N GLN A 104 1.76 -18.99 1.91
CA GLN A 104 2.49 -18.72 3.15
C GLN A 104 1.54 -18.08 4.16
N SER A 105 1.79 -18.34 5.46
CA SER A 105 1.01 -17.75 6.54
C SER A 105 1.88 -16.79 7.35
N PHE A 106 1.27 -15.69 7.77
CA PHE A 106 1.91 -14.66 8.56
C PHE A 106 1.06 -14.34 9.78
N ALA A 107 1.72 -14.04 10.90
CA ALA A 107 1.04 -13.45 12.04
C ALA A 107 1.08 -11.92 11.88
N VAL A 108 -0.02 -11.26 12.21
CA VAL A 108 -0.17 -9.82 12.05
C VAL A 108 -0.18 -9.15 13.41
N PHE A 109 0.62 -8.09 13.54
CA PHE A 109 0.76 -7.36 14.80
C PHE A 109 0.59 -5.87 14.58
N LYS A 110 0.13 -5.20 15.62
CA LYS A 110 0.13 -3.76 15.70
C LYS A 110 1.18 -3.35 16.72
N CYS A 111 2.17 -2.62 16.26
CA CYS A 111 3.29 -2.14 17.08
C CYS A 111 3.14 -0.65 17.35
N PRO A 112 3.64 -0.17 18.51
CA PRO A 112 3.57 1.25 18.83
C PRO A 112 4.41 2.12 17.91
#